data_8ad1f7511ddc4296b9efa694c7e8566d
#
_entry.id   8ad1f7511ddc4296b9efa694c7e8566d
#
_cell.length_a   1.000
_cell.length_b   1.000
_cell.length_c   1.000
_cell.angle_alpha   90.00
_cell.angle_beta   90.00
_cell.angle_gamma   90.00
#
_symmetry.space_group_name_H-M   'P 1'
#
loop_
_entity.id
_entity.type
_entity.pdbx_description
1 polymer ?
#
loop_
_entity_poly.entity_id
_entity_poly.type
_entity_poly.pdbx_seq_one_letter_code
_entity_poly.pdbx_strand_id
1 'polypeptide(L)'
;VGASSYTQFRCLDSWQGEVAYCIEPGVPQKNYDSLTDHDDTWWDRMTLPAGHPLTPREVQRLIGRVMSYGYHGSIGGGWWADVEATAEKMAWAYATQILIWEVVVGERDSSFRHMDVKSMGYNEALERVDSTHPLRSKILSYYNSIVSSVQTHSKRPSFCGSLPSNAGVLELHWDGSKFVGGVTDANGMLERYSFSCEDADLTFSKSGNVLTVSTEKPIPEAVTVVGSKNGTTHAGVVVWGDGVWGSATGIQ
;
A
#
# COMPACT_ATOMS: atom_id res chain seq x y z
N VAL A 1 -12.21 19.35 -4.41
CA VAL A 1 -11.26 20.41 -4.06
C VAL A 1 -11.09 21.27 -5.30
N GLY A 2 -11.61 22.50 -5.28
CA GLY A 2 -11.47 23.44 -6.39
C GLY A 2 -10.02 23.94 -6.52
N ALA A 3 -9.67 24.52 -7.67
CA ALA A 3 -8.33 25.02 -7.95
C ALA A 3 -7.82 26.08 -6.93
N SER A 4 -8.72 26.64 -6.11
CA SER A 4 -8.43 27.66 -5.10
C SER A 4 -8.44 27.14 -3.65
N SER A 5 -8.83 25.88 -3.40
CA SER A 5 -8.86 25.31 -2.06
C SER A 5 -7.94 24.09 -2.00
N TYR A 6 -6.74 24.29 -1.49
CA TYR A 6 -5.87 23.18 -1.16
C TYR A 6 -6.40 22.51 0.11
N THR A 7 -6.63 21.22 0.07
CA THR A 7 -6.88 20.44 1.28
C THR A 7 -5.63 20.52 2.14
N GLN A 8 -5.79 20.94 3.38
CA GLN A 8 -4.67 21.02 4.31
C GLN A 8 -4.41 19.63 4.86
N PHE A 9 -3.20 19.12 4.66
CA PHE A 9 -2.72 17.96 5.38
C PHE A 9 -2.16 18.40 6.74
N ARG A 10 -2.42 17.60 7.76
CA ARG A 10 -1.76 17.75 9.04
C ARG A 10 -0.42 17.04 9.00
N CYS A 11 0.59 17.73 9.55
CA CYS A 11 1.87 17.09 9.87
C CYS A 11 1.96 16.93 11.38
N LEU A 12 2.44 15.79 11.81
CA LEU A 12 2.63 15.48 13.23
C LEU A 12 4.02 15.96 13.65
N ASP A 13 4.09 17.01 14.45
CA ASP A 13 5.37 17.58 14.91
C ASP A 13 6.23 16.57 15.67
N SER A 14 5.58 15.70 16.48
CA SER A 14 6.25 14.62 17.21
C SER A 14 6.86 13.54 16.32
N TRP A 15 6.48 13.48 15.04
CA TRP A 15 6.93 12.50 14.05
C TRP A 15 7.66 13.17 12.89
N GLN A 16 8.47 14.16 13.17
CA GLN A 16 9.29 14.87 12.18
C GLN A 16 8.48 15.53 11.05
N GLY A 17 7.24 15.90 11.33
CA GLY A 17 6.36 16.52 10.35
C GLY A 17 5.75 15.55 9.33
N GLU A 18 5.66 14.26 9.64
CA GLU A 18 4.95 13.31 8.78
C GLU A 18 3.48 13.68 8.57
N VAL A 19 2.99 13.40 7.38
CA VAL A 19 1.61 13.66 7.01
C VAL A 19 0.66 12.69 7.72
N ALA A 20 -0.34 13.25 8.40
CA ALA A 20 -1.49 12.50 8.90
C ALA A 20 -2.64 12.55 7.90
N TYR A 21 -3.31 11.43 7.70
CA TYR A 21 -4.43 11.30 6.77
C TYR A 21 -5.77 11.27 7.53
N CYS A 22 -6.74 12.02 7.02
CA CYS A 22 -8.08 12.03 7.55
C CYS A 22 -8.83 10.73 7.20
N ILE A 23 -9.44 10.08 8.18
CA ILE A 23 -10.25 8.88 8.00
C ILE A 23 -11.76 9.14 8.09
N GLU A 24 -12.20 10.37 8.38
CA GLU A 24 -13.61 10.77 8.41
C GLU A 24 -13.93 11.75 7.25
N PRO A 25 -14.28 11.24 6.05
CA PRO A 25 -14.58 12.12 4.92
C PRO A 25 -15.81 12.98 5.21
N GLY A 26 -15.66 14.31 5.01
CA GLY A 26 -16.74 15.27 5.23
C GLY A 26 -16.80 15.86 6.63
N VAL A 27 -16.03 15.36 7.58
CA VAL A 27 -15.88 15.99 8.89
C VAL A 27 -14.87 17.12 8.80
N PRO A 28 -15.23 18.37 9.17
CA PRO A 28 -14.29 19.47 9.16
C PRO A 28 -13.13 19.23 10.13
N GLN A 29 -11.93 19.45 9.65
CA GLN A 29 -10.74 19.44 10.50
C GLN A 29 -10.86 20.52 11.58
N LYS A 30 -10.75 20.14 12.83
CA LYS A 30 -10.61 21.08 13.94
C LYS A 30 -9.12 21.32 14.23
N ASN A 31 -8.79 22.52 14.68
CA ASN A 31 -7.46 22.78 15.24
C ASN A 31 -7.43 22.18 16.66
N TYR A 32 -6.83 21.03 16.78
CA TYR A 32 -6.57 20.41 18.07
C TYR A 32 -5.18 20.82 18.55
N ASP A 33 -5.09 21.26 19.77
CA ASP A 33 -3.81 21.52 20.42
C ASP A 33 -3.11 20.20 20.80
N SER A 34 -3.89 19.11 20.94
CA SER A 34 -3.40 17.78 21.20
C SER A 34 -4.34 16.71 20.65
N LEU A 35 -3.78 15.74 19.95
CA LEU A 35 -4.46 14.49 19.58
C LEU A 35 -3.88 13.36 20.42
N THR A 36 -4.72 12.42 20.83
CA THR A 36 -4.32 11.22 21.56
C THR A 36 -4.16 10.08 20.57
N ASP A 37 -3.08 9.33 20.67
CA ASP A 37 -2.93 8.07 19.98
C ASP A 37 -3.84 7.01 20.57
N HIS A 38 -4.45 6.24 19.71
CA HIS A 38 -5.32 5.12 20.08
C HIS A 38 -4.58 3.81 19.82
N ASP A 39 -4.76 2.87 20.71
CA ASP A 39 -4.23 1.52 20.55
C ASP A 39 -4.97 0.74 19.44
N ASP A 40 -4.45 -0.42 19.12
CA ASP A 40 -4.98 -1.28 18.06
C ASP A 40 -6.45 -1.71 18.31
N THR A 41 -6.93 -1.69 19.56
CA THR A 41 -8.31 -2.03 19.88
C THR A 41 -9.33 -0.97 19.41
N TRP A 42 -8.86 0.22 19.02
CA TRP A 42 -9.72 1.24 18.43
C TRP A 42 -10.49 0.71 17.22
N TRP A 43 -9.81 -0.09 16.37
CA TRP A 43 -10.42 -0.67 15.18
C TRP A 43 -11.57 -1.61 15.49
N ASP A 44 -11.57 -2.30 16.64
CA ASP A 44 -12.66 -3.20 17.04
C ASP A 44 -13.94 -2.43 17.42
N ARG A 45 -13.81 -1.13 17.73
CA ARG A 45 -14.91 -0.23 18.08
C ARG A 45 -15.42 0.59 16.89
N MET A 46 -14.73 0.53 15.75
CA MET A 46 -15.14 1.24 14.55
C MET A 46 -16.47 0.70 14.03
N THR A 47 -17.44 1.58 13.82
CA THR A 47 -18.73 1.23 13.24
C THR A 47 -18.75 1.65 11.77
N LEU A 48 -18.93 0.70 10.89
CA LEU A 48 -19.03 0.93 9.46
C LEU A 48 -20.49 1.10 9.03
N PRO A 49 -20.78 1.85 7.94
CA PRO A 49 -22.12 1.96 7.39
C PRO A 49 -22.73 0.59 7.03
N ALA A 50 -24.06 0.49 7.09
CA ALA A 50 -24.76 -0.72 6.68
C ALA A 50 -24.47 -1.02 5.20
N GLY A 51 -24.15 -2.29 4.90
CA GLY A 51 -23.78 -2.71 3.55
C GLY A 51 -22.30 -2.46 3.19
N HIS A 52 -21.48 -1.98 4.10
CA HIS A 52 -20.05 -1.84 3.87
C HIS A 52 -19.41 -3.20 3.52
N PRO A 53 -18.60 -3.29 2.42
CA PRO A 53 -18.07 -4.57 1.95
C PRO A 53 -16.95 -5.15 2.81
N LEU A 54 -16.45 -4.40 3.80
CA LEU A 54 -15.31 -4.76 4.64
C LEU A 54 -15.70 -4.78 6.11
N THR A 55 -14.99 -5.56 6.90
CA THR A 55 -14.96 -5.45 8.36
C THR A 55 -14.00 -4.34 8.81
N PRO A 56 -14.12 -3.79 10.03
CA PRO A 56 -13.20 -2.77 10.54
C PRO A 56 -11.71 -3.20 10.47
N ARG A 57 -11.41 -4.47 10.75
CA ARG A 57 -10.05 -5.01 10.64
C ARG A 57 -9.55 -5.13 9.19
N GLU A 58 -10.45 -5.34 8.24
CA GLU A 58 -10.09 -5.29 6.82
C GLU A 58 -9.84 -3.86 6.36
N VAL A 59 -10.61 -2.89 6.86
CA VAL A 59 -10.36 -1.45 6.64
C VAL A 59 -8.97 -1.09 7.15
N GLN A 60 -8.64 -1.41 8.40
CA GLN A 60 -7.30 -1.19 8.97
C GLN A 60 -6.20 -1.77 8.07
N ARG A 61 -6.35 -3.04 7.69
CA ARG A 61 -5.35 -3.73 6.85
C ARG A 61 -5.18 -3.07 5.49
N LEU A 62 -6.28 -2.65 4.84
CA LEU A 62 -6.22 -2.02 3.53
C LEU A 62 -5.66 -0.59 3.61
N ILE A 63 -6.00 0.18 4.65
CA ILE A 63 -5.37 1.48 4.91
C ILE A 63 -3.85 1.31 5.09
N GLY A 64 -3.41 0.33 5.89
CA GLY A 64 -1.99 0.03 6.06
C GLY A 64 -1.30 -0.29 4.73
N ARG A 65 -1.96 -1.03 3.83
CA ARG A 65 -1.43 -1.29 2.48
C ARG A 65 -1.38 -0.03 1.62
N VAL A 66 -2.43 0.78 1.65
CA VAL A 66 -2.44 2.07 0.93
C VAL A 66 -1.31 2.95 1.44
N MET A 67 -1.14 3.08 2.74
CA MET A 67 -0.05 3.84 3.34
C MET A 67 1.32 3.28 2.95
N SER A 68 1.52 1.97 2.90
CA SER A 68 2.80 1.35 2.49
C SER A 68 3.23 1.69 1.07
N TYR A 69 2.32 2.04 0.19
CA TYR A 69 2.59 2.44 -1.20
C TYR A 69 2.31 3.93 -1.46
N GLY A 70 1.67 4.58 -0.50
CA GLY A 70 1.32 5.97 -0.53
C GLY A 70 2.49 6.89 -0.17
N TYR A 71 2.18 8.16 -0.01
CA TYR A 71 3.16 9.15 0.40
C TYR A 71 3.45 9.03 1.91
N HIS A 72 4.72 9.02 2.25
CA HIS A 72 5.24 9.09 3.60
C HIS A 72 6.14 10.31 3.74
N GLY A 73 6.21 10.85 4.95
CA GLY A 73 7.10 11.93 5.29
C GLY A 73 6.46 13.31 5.21
N SER A 74 7.29 14.34 5.34
CA SER A 74 6.85 15.73 5.41
C SER A 74 6.55 16.32 4.03
N ILE A 75 5.47 17.10 3.95
CA ILE A 75 5.17 17.93 2.76
C ILE A 75 6.09 19.16 2.71
N GLY A 76 6.83 19.44 3.77
CA GLY A 76 7.70 20.60 3.93
C GLY A 76 7.04 21.69 4.77
N GLY A 77 7.86 22.45 5.47
CA GLY A 77 7.41 23.53 6.34
C GLY A 77 6.88 24.71 5.54
N GLY A 78 5.60 24.84 5.45
CA GLY A 78 4.95 26.00 4.84
C GLY A 78 4.40 25.73 3.44
N TRP A 79 3.17 26.10 3.30
CA TRP A 79 2.29 25.94 2.13
C TRP A 79 2.82 26.52 0.82
N TRP A 80 3.85 27.37 0.85
CA TRP A 80 4.15 28.30 -0.24
C TRP A 80 5.63 28.36 -0.64
N ALA A 81 6.51 27.60 0.00
CA ALA A 81 7.94 27.87 -0.10
C ALA A 81 8.63 27.26 -1.34
N ASP A 82 8.12 26.15 -1.89
CA ASP A 82 8.71 25.54 -3.09
C ASP A 82 7.63 24.81 -3.90
N VAL A 83 7.07 25.51 -4.87
CA VAL A 83 5.85 25.09 -5.57
C VAL A 83 6.06 23.78 -6.36
N GLU A 84 7.24 23.50 -6.94
CA GLU A 84 7.43 22.31 -7.75
C GLU A 84 7.73 21.04 -6.94
N ALA A 85 8.65 21.10 -5.99
CA ALA A 85 8.92 19.95 -5.11
C ALA A 85 7.71 19.64 -4.22
N THR A 86 6.98 20.68 -3.80
CA THR A 86 5.74 20.56 -3.02
C THR A 86 4.59 20.00 -3.87
N ALA A 87 4.49 20.35 -5.16
CA ALA A 87 3.44 19.87 -6.05
C ALA A 87 3.48 18.35 -6.26
N GLU A 88 4.66 17.77 -6.39
CA GLU A 88 4.82 16.31 -6.55
C GLU A 88 4.42 15.55 -5.27
N LYS A 89 4.94 15.98 -4.12
CA LYS A 89 4.59 15.42 -2.81
C LYS A 89 3.09 15.58 -2.53
N MET A 90 2.53 16.76 -2.82
CA MET A 90 1.10 17.04 -2.66
C MET A 90 0.24 16.11 -3.52
N ALA A 91 0.59 15.90 -4.79
CA ALA A 91 -0.15 15.02 -5.67
C ALA A 91 -0.16 13.57 -5.16
N TRP A 92 0.98 13.10 -4.65
CA TRP A 92 1.09 11.77 -4.07
C TRP A 92 0.30 11.65 -2.76
N ALA A 93 0.39 12.63 -1.87
CA ALA A 93 -0.38 12.68 -0.64
C ALA A 93 -1.89 12.75 -0.91
N TYR A 94 -2.35 13.54 -1.91
CA TYR A 94 -3.75 13.55 -2.34
C TYR A 94 -4.22 12.18 -2.83
N ALA A 95 -3.43 11.51 -3.66
CA ALA A 95 -3.76 10.17 -4.14
C ALA A 95 -3.90 9.17 -2.98
N THR A 96 -3.01 9.25 -2.00
CA THR A 96 -3.06 8.44 -0.79
C THR A 96 -4.32 8.72 0.03
N GLN A 97 -4.64 10.00 0.26
CA GLN A 97 -5.83 10.41 1.00
C GLN A 97 -7.14 9.93 0.33
N ILE A 98 -7.22 10.07 -0.99
CA ILE A 98 -8.40 9.61 -1.76
C ILE A 98 -8.61 8.12 -1.54
N LEU A 99 -7.55 7.32 -1.67
CA LEU A 99 -7.61 5.87 -1.53
C LEU A 99 -7.95 5.43 -0.09
N ILE A 100 -7.49 6.16 0.92
CA ILE A 100 -7.90 5.93 2.30
C ILE A 100 -9.41 6.16 2.45
N TRP A 101 -9.94 7.27 1.91
CA TRP A 101 -11.37 7.53 1.94
C TRP A 101 -12.18 6.49 1.18
N GLU A 102 -11.73 6.02 0.02
CA GLU A 102 -12.40 4.95 -0.71
C GLU A 102 -12.52 3.67 0.12
N VAL A 103 -11.47 3.31 0.86
CA VAL A 103 -11.52 2.17 1.77
C VAL A 103 -12.54 2.40 2.88
N VAL A 104 -12.55 3.59 3.49
CA VAL A 104 -13.39 3.93 4.63
C VAL A 104 -14.88 4.01 4.26
N VAL A 105 -15.22 4.51 3.07
CA VAL A 105 -16.62 4.63 2.63
C VAL A 105 -17.14 3.38 1.90
N GLY A 106 -16.29 2.36 1.70
CA GLY A 106 -16.70 1.10 1.08
C GLY A 106 -16.58 1.08 -0.45
N GLU A 107 -15.88 2.03 -1.07
CA GLU A 107 -15.58 2.02 -2.51
C GLU A 107 -14.54 0.95 -2.89
N ARG A 108 -13.97 0.25 -1.92
CA ARG A 108 -13.00 -0.82 -2.13
C ARG A 108 -13.45 -2.11 -1.46
N ASP A 109 -13.41 -3.22 -2.21
CA ASP A 109 -13.60 -4.55 -1.63
C ASP A 109 -12.28 -5.12 -1.03
N SER A 110 -12.35 -6.30 -0.45
CA SER A 110 -11.18 -6.96 0.17
C SER A 110 -10.04 -7.29 -0.80
N SER A 111 -10.32 -7.30 -2.12
CA SER A 111 -9.35 -7.45 -3.21
C SER A 111 -8.89 -6.10 -3.77
N PHE A 112 -9.32 -5.01 -3.15
CA PHE A 112 -9.07 -3.63 -3.57
C PHE A 112 -9.66 -3.27 -4.94
N ARG A 113 -10.74 -3.94 -5.36
CA ARG A 113 -11.49 -3.57 -6.57
C ARG A 113 -12.45 -2.43 -6.24
N HIS A 114 -12.66 -1.55 -7.20
CA HIS A 114 -13.61 -0.45 -7.05
C HIS A 114 -15.05 -0.97 -6.99
N MET A 115 -15.82 -0.41 -6.06
CA MET A 115 -17.23 -0.69 -5.84
C MET A 115 -18.05 0.58 -6.06
N ASP A 116 -19.23 0.46 -6.65
CA ASP A 116 -20.14 1.59 -6.77
C ASP A 116 -20.83 1.86 -5.42
N VAL A 117 -20.54 3.01 -4.82
CA VAL A 117 -21.13 3.43 -3.53
C VAL A 117 -22.21 4.48 -3.65
N LYS A 118 -22.57 4.90 -4.84
CA LYS A 118 -23.65 5.89 -5.05
C LYS A 118 -24.97 5.41 -4.48
N SER A 119 -25.20 4.10 -4.50
CA SER A 119 -26.34 3.47 -3.86
C SER A 119 -26.35 3.59 -2.33
N MET A 120 -25.22 3.85 -1.70
CA MET A 120 -25.07 4.09 -0.26
C MET A 120 -25.15 5.57 0.12
N GLY A 121 -25.40 6.46 -0.85
CA GLY A 121 -25.53 7.90 -0.61
C GLY A 121 -24.19 8.66 -0.48
N TYR A 122 -23.08 8.02 -0.83
CA TYR A 122 -21.77 8.68 -0.86
C TYR A 122 -21.39 9.12 -2.26
N ASN A 123 -20.71 10.26 -2.37
CA ASN A 123 -20.01 10.64 -3.59
C ASN A 123 -18.68 9.89 -3.66
N GLU A 124 -18.29 9.46 -4.86
CA GLU A 124 -17.00 8.83 -5.06
C GLU A 124 -15.87 9.75 -4.59
N ALA A 125 -14.89 9.19 -3.88
CA ALA A 125 -13.81 9.99 -3.30
C ALA A 125 -12.96 10.68 -4.37
N LEU A 126 -12.79 10.03 -5.53
CA LEU A 126 -12.05 10.60 -6.66
C LEU A 126 -12.77 11.80 -7.30
N GLU A 127 -14.11 11.87 -7.25
CA GLU A 127 -14.90 13.01 -7.72
C GLU A 127 -14.63 14.29 -6.92
N ARG A 128 -14.05 14.17 -5.71
CA ARG A 128 -13.63 15.33 -4.90
C ARG A 128 -12.46 16.09 -5.50
N VAL A 129 -11.74 15.51 -6.46
CA VAL A 129 -10.70 16.19 -7.22
C VAL A 129 -11.33 16.80 -8.46
N ASP A 130 -11.48 18.14 -8.45
CA ASP A 130 -12.03 18.89 -9.57
C ASP A 130 -11.31 18.52 -10.88
N SER A 131 -12.07 18.42 -11.97
CA SER A 131 -11.54 18.11 -13.30
C SER A 131 -10.52 19.15 -13.80
N THR A 132 -10.60 20.39 -13.29
CA THR A 132 -9.72 21.50 -13.61
C THR A 132 -8.53 21.64 -12.64
N HIS A 133 -8.43 20.76 -11.63
CA HIS A 133 -7.37 20.84 -10.64
C HIS A 133 -5.98 20.71 -11.30
N PRO A 134 -5.04 21.65 -11.08
CA PRO A 134 -3.75 21.67 -11.79
C PRO A 134 -2.89 20.44 -11.58
N LEU A 135 -3.04 19.73 -10.46
CA LEU A 135 -2.31 18.50 -10.16
C LEU A 135 -3.07 17.22 -10.54
N ARG A 136 -4.26 17.32 -11.16
CA ARG A 136 -5.12 16.15 -11.39
C ARG A 136 -4.41 15.01 -12.11
N SER A 137 -3.67 15.29 -13.17
CA SER A 137 -2.95 14.24 -13.91
C SER A 137 -1.91 13.50 -13.08
N LYS A 138 -1.18 14.24 -12.24
CA LYS A 138 -0.20 13.68 -11.31
C LYS A 138 -0.90 12.86 -10.21
N ILE A 139 -1.98 13.38 -9.64
CA ILE A 139 -2.81 12.67 -8.65
C ILE A 139 -3.30 11.34 -9.22
N LEU A 140 -3.85 11.33 -10.44
CA LEU A 140 -4.31 10.10 -11.10
C LEU A 140 -3.18 9.12 -11.38
N SER A 141 -1.99 9.59 -11.72
CA SER A 141 -0.81 8.75 -11.92
C SER A 141 -0.42 8.01 -10.62
N TYR A 142 -0.29 8.75 -9.50
CA TYR A 142 0.00 8.14 -8.20
C TYR A 142 -1.13 7.23 -7.72
N TYR A 143 -2.37 7.66 -7.87
CA TYR A 143 -3.55 6.87 -7.54
C TYR A 143 -3.52 5.50 -8.23
N ASN A 144 -3.35 5.47 -9.54
CA ASN A 144 -3.30 4.22 -10.31
C ASN A 144 -2.10 3.34 -9.89
N SER A 145 -0.96 3.94 -9.62
CA SER A 145 0.23 3.25 -9.14
C SER A 145 0.00 2.57 -7.78
N ILE A 146 -0.60 3.30 -6.83
CA ILE A 146 -0.93 2.76 -5.51
C ILE A 146 -1.97 1.64 -5.64
N VAL A 147 -3.04 1.85 -6.42
CA VAL A 147 -4.08 0.82 -6.67
C VAL A 147 -3.45 -0.46 -7.18
N SER A 148 -2.63 -0.40 -8.22
CA SER A 148 -1.94 -1.56 -8.78
C SER A 148 -1.05 -2.25 -7.73
N SER A 149 -0.34 -1.47 -6.92
CA SER A 149 0.55 -1.99 -5.88
C SER A 149 -0.22 -2.68 -4.76
N VAL A 150 -1.34 -2.11 -4.31
CA VAL A 150 -2.19 -2.72 -3.28
C VAL A 150 -2.85 -4.00 -3.80
N GLN A 151 -3.40 -3.99 -5.01
CA GLN A 151 -4.01 -5.17 -5.63
C GLN A 151 -3.03 -6.33 -5.79
N THR A 152 -1.77 -6.03 -6.02
CA THR A 152 -0.71 -7.03 -6.19
C THR A 152 0.06 -7.32 -4.90
N HIS A 153 -0.28 -6.65 -3.79
CA HIS A 153 0.45 -6.76 -2.52
C HIS A 153 0.61 -8.21 -2.03
N SER A 154 -0.44 -9.02 -2.12
CA SER A 154 -0.44 -10.41 -1.67
C SER A 154 -0.03 -11.42 -2.75
N LYS A 155 0.24 -10.96 -3.97
CA LYS A 155 0.70 -11.86 -5.04
C LYS A 155 2.14 -12.30 -4.77
N ARG A 156 2.41 -13.55 -5.13
CA ARG A 156 3.71 -14.21 -5.07
C ARG A 156 4.16 -14.55 -6.49
N PRO A 157 5.44 -14.82 -6.71
CA PRO A 157 5.87 -15.49 -7.93
C PRO A 157 5.05 -16.76 -8.14
N SER A 158 4.64 -17.04 -9.38
CA SER A 158 3.68 -18.10 -9.68
C SER A 158 4.16 -19.50 -9.32
N PHE A 159 5.47 -19.66 -9.19
CA PHE A 159 6.13 -20.92 -8.80
C PHE A 159 6.37 -21.04 -7.29
N CYS A 160 6.03 -20.03 -6.49
CA CYS A 160 6.17 -20.07 -5.03
C CYS A 160 4.90 -20.56 -4.37
N GLY A 161 5.01 -21.62 -3.56
CA GLY A 161 3.96 -22.11 -2.67
C GLY A 161 3.90 -21.36 -1.34
N SER A 162 2.93 -21.74 -0.50
CA SER A 162 2.92 -21.35 0.92
C SER A 162 3.59 -22.46 1.72
N LEU A 163 4.45 -22.13 2.67
CA LEU A 163 4.97 -23.12 3.60
C LEU A 163 3.80 -23.74 4.42
N PRO A 164 3.81 -25.06 4.64
CA PRO A 164 4.85 -26.05 4.27
C PRO A 164 4.71 -26.63 2.85
N SER A 165 3.74 -26.21 2.03
CA SER A 165 3.55 -26.75 0.69
C SER A 165 4.40 -26.02 -0.35
N ASN A 166 5.11 -26.77 -1.19
CA ASN A 166 5.90 -26.24 -2.29
C ASN A 166 5.07 -26.11 -3.57
N ALA A 167 5.30 -25.07 -4.35
CA ALA A 167 4.60 -24.85 -5.61
C ALA A 167 5.19 -25.65 -6.79
N GLY A 168 6.39 -26.17 -6.66
CA GLY A 168 7.04 -26.95 -7.71
C GLY A 168 8.49 -27.27 -7.40
N VAL A 169 9.08 -28.05 -8.27
CA VAL A 169 10.49 -28.44 -8.25
C VAL A 169 11.16 -27.85 -9.49
N LEU A 170 12.27 -27.14 -9.31
CA LEU A 170 13.13 -26.69 -10.38
C LEU A 170 14.32 -27.64 -10.49
N GLU A 171 14.47 -28.26 -11.64
CA GLU A 171 15.61 -29.11 -11.95
C GLU A 171 16.75 -28.28 -12.52
N LEU A 172 17.98 -28.56 -12.06
CA LEU A 172 19.19 -27.95 -12.59
C LEU A 172 19.91 -28.95 -13.51
N HIS A 173 20.31 -28.48 -14.69
CA HIS A 173 21.02 -29.27 -15.70
C HIS A 173 22.41 -28.71 -15.92
N TRP A 174 23.38 -29.59 -16.18
CA TRP A 174 24.74 -29.18 -16.51
C TRP A 174 24.81 -28.53 -17.90
N ASP A 175 25.28 -27.27 -17.97
CA ASP A 175 25.40 -26.51 -19.21
C ASP A 175 26.78 -26.57 -19.91
N GLY A 176 27.72 -27.33 -19.30
CA GLY A 176 29.10 -27.42 -19.72
C GLY A 176 30.09 -26.71 -18.77
N SER A 177 29.58 -25.85 -17.89
CA SER A 177 30.37 -25.08 -16.92
C SER A 177 29.78 -25.12 -15.50
N LYS A 178 28.47 -25.17 -15.38
CA LYS A 178 27.72 -25.17 -14.11
C LYS A 178 26.36 -25.85 -14.26
N PHE A 179 25.73 -26.13 -13.14
CA PHE A 179 24.34 -26.56 -13.11
C PHE A 179 23.44 -25.33 -13.18
N VAL A 180 22.46 -25.31 -14.07
CA VAL A 180 21.58 -24.17 -14.29
C VAL A 180 20.14 -24.65 -14.54
N GLY A 181 19.19 -23.88 -14.01
CA GLY A 181 17.77 -24.04 -14.29
C GLY A 181 17.06 -22.71 -14.30
N GLY A 182 15.95 -22.63 -15.01
CA GLY A 182 15.16 -21.42 -15.11
C GLY A 182 13.68 -21.68 -14.89
N VAL A 183 12.98 -20.71 -14.25
CA VAL A 183 11.54 -20.77 -14.06
C VAL A 183 10.93 -19.41 -14.37
N THR A 184 9.77 -19.45 -15.05
CA THR A 184 9.05 -18.23 -15.43
C THR A 184 7.99 -17.89 -14.40
N ASP A 185 7.98 -16.64 -13.96
CA ASP A 185 6.93 -16.08 -13.12
C ASP A 185 5.79 -15.50 -13.95
N ALA A 186 4.67 -16.21 -14.03
CA ALA A 186 3.47 -15.75 -14.72
C ALA A 186 2.78 -14.57 -14.01
N ASN A 187 3.11 -14.30 -12.75
CA ASN A 187 2.53 -13.22 -11.96
C ASN A 187 3.30 -11.90 -12.04
N GLY A 188 4.51 -11.89 -12.60
CA GLY A 188 5.36 -10.69 -12.74
C GLY A 188 5.83 -10.12 -11.40
N MET A 189 6.09 -10.98 -10.40
CA MET A 189 6.42 -10.56 -9.03
C MET A 189 7.91 -10.63 -8.71
N LEU A 190 8.77 -11.11 -9.61
CA LEU A 190 10.19 -11.38 -9.32
C LEU A 190 10.94 -10.20 -8.73
N GLU A 191 10.71 -8.98 -9.25
CA GLU A 191 11.41 -7.78 -8.81
C GLU A 191 11.09 -7.42 -7.34
N ARG A 192 9.99 -7.94 -6.82
CA ARG A 192 9.54 -7.71 -5.43
C ARG A 192 10.02 -8.77 -4.45
N TYR A 193 10.81 -9.76 -4.92
CA TYR A 193 11.27 -10.87 -4.10
C TYR A 193 12.77 -11.05 -4.20
N SER A 194 13.39 -11.41 -3.09
CA SER A 194 14.75 -11.93 -3.01
C SER A 194 14.70 -13.43 -2.75
N PHE A 195 15.67 -14.16 -3.25
CA PHE A 195 15.74 -15.62 -3.12
C PHE A 195 17.00 -16.02 -2.38
N SER A 196 16.88 -17.01 -1.51
CA SER A 196 18.00 -17.58 -0.75
C SER A 196 17.83 -19.08 -0.58
N CYS A 197 18.93 -19.77 -0.32
CA CYS A 197 19.00 -21.15 0.06
C CYS A 197 20.06 -21.29 1.18
N GLU A 198 19.72 -21.95 2.27
CA GLU A 198 20.65 -22.19 3.38
C GLU A 198 21.44 -23.51 3.19
N ASP A 199 20.86 -24.46 2.46
CA ASP A 199 21.39 -25.82 2.35
C ASP A 199 22.37 -25.99 1.17
N ALA A 200 22.43 -25.02 0.25
CA ALA A 200 23.30 -25.08 -0.93
C ALA A 200 23.77 -23.71 -1.38
N ASP A 201 24.95 -23.66 -1.98
CA ASP A 201 25.54 -22.46 -2.57
C ASP A 201 24.92 -22.20 -3.96
N LEU A 202 23.83 -21.44 -3.96
CA LEU A 202 23.05 -21.10 -5.15
C LEU A 202 23.21 -19.62 -5.52
N THR A 203 23.37 -19.38 -6.81
CA THR A 203 23.32 -18.03 -7.39
C THR A 203 21.96 -17.81 -8.05
N PHE A 204 21.33 -16.68 -7.75
CA PHE A 204 20.05 -16.27 -8.29
C PHE A 204 20.20 -15.06 -9.20
N SER A 205 19.68 -15.14 -10.42
CA SER A 205 19.60 -13.99 -11.31
C SER A 205 18.21 -13.85 -11.90
N LYS A 206 17.80 -12.61 -12.15
CA LYS A 206 16.48 -12.26 -12.65
C LYS A 206 16.62 -11.54 -14.00
N SER A 207 15.81 -11.92 -14.97
CA SER A 207 15.72 -11.26 -16.26
C SER A 207 14.26 -11.23 -16.71
N GLY A 208 13.63 -10.05 -16.62
CA GLY A 208 12.19 -9.93 -16.81
C GLY A 208 11.44 -10.84 -15.85
N ASN A 209 10.62 -11.73 -16.37
CA ASN A 209 9.84 -12.69 -15.57
C ASN A 209 10.54 -14.04 -15.38
N VAL A 210 11.82 -14.18 -15.70
CA VAL A 210 12.56 -15.42 -15.54
C VAL A 210 13.52 -15.34 -14.36
N LEU A 211 13.39 -16.25 -13.43
CA LEU A 211 14.37 -16.53 -12.38
C LEU A 211 15.29 -17.65 -12.86
N THR A 212 16.58 -17.37 -12.94
CA THR A 212 17.62 -18.37 -13.21
C THR A 212 18.34 -18.69 -11.91
N VAL A 213 18.47 -19.99 -11.63
CA VAL A 213 19.20 -20.53 -10.48
C VAL A 213 20.39 -21.30 -11.00
N SER A 214 21.58 -21.09 -10.43
CA SER A 214 22.79 -21.83 -10.85
C SER A 214 23.70 -22.13 -9.68
N THR A 215 24.52 -23.18 -9.84
CA THR A 215 25.59 -23.56 -8.92
C THR A 215 26.71 -24.29 -9.66
N GLU A 216 27.94 -24.14 -9.17
CA GLU A 216 29.11 -24.87 -9.69
C GLU A 216 29.22 -26.29 -9.11
N LYS A 217 28.51 -26.56 -8.01
CA LYS A 217 28.58 -27.83 -7.29
C LYS A 217 27.31 -28.66 -7.55
N PRO A 218 27.43 -29.99 -7.72
CA PRO A 218 26.27 -30.86 -7.82
C PRO A 218 25.47 -30.82 -6.49
N ILE A 219 24.15 -30.80 -6.61
CA ILE A 219 23.23 -30.91 -5.48
C ILE A 219 22.64 -32.32 -5.50
N PRO A 220 23.08 -33.22 -4.58
CA PRO A 220 22.67 -34.63 -4.60
C PRO A 220 21.24 -34.86 -4.13
N GLU A 221 20.68 -33.93 -3.37
CA GLU A 221 19.33 -33.99 -2.79
C GLU A 221 18.58 -32.70 -3.03
N ALA A 222 17.26 -32.74 -3.01
CA ALA A 222 16.44 -31.56 -3.15
C ALA A 222 16.65 -30.59 -1.98
N VAL A 223 16.91 -29.33 -2.29
CA VAL A 223 17.06 -28.26 -1.32
C VAL A 223 15.92 -27.25 -1.43
N THR A 224 15.63 -26.54 -0.35
CA THR A 224 14.56 -25.56 -0.31
C THR A 224 15.09 -24.17 -0.62
N VAL A 225 14.53 -23.55 -1.66
CA VAL A 225 14.74 -22.13 -1.96
C VAL A 225 13.63 -21.30 -1.33
N VAL A 226 14.00 -20.31 -0.55
CA VAL A 226 13.08 -19.39 0.11
C VAL A 226 13.01 -18.07 -0.66
N GLY A 227 11.80 -17.70 -1.07
CA GLY A 227 11.51 -16.38 -1.64
C GLY A 227 10.99 -15.43 -0.56
N SER A 228 11.71 -14.36 -0.29
CA SER A 228 11.34 -13.31 0.66
C SER A 228 10.92 -12.05 -0.07
N LYS A 229 9.78 -11.46 0.33
CA LYS A 229 9.31 -10.20 -0.24
C LYS A 229 10.19 -9.05 0.22
N ASN A 230 10.62 -8.23 -0.74
CA ASN A 230 11.43 -7.04 -0.47
C ASN A 230 10.57 -5.93 0.16
N GLY A 231 11.14 -5.19 1.08
CA GLY A 231 10.51 -4.04 1.72
C GLY A 231 9.57 -4.39 2.88
N THR A 232 8.90 -3.39 3.39
CA THR A 232 7.96 -3.51 4.52
C THR A 232 6.69 -4.21 4.07
N THR A 233 6.25 -5.21 4.81
CA THR A 233 5.06 -5.98 4.48
C THR A 233 3.77 -5.22 4.76
N HIS A 234 3.75 -4.35 5.75
CA HIS A 234 2.71 -3.33 6.02
C HIS A 234 3.23 -2.35 7.06
N ALA A 235 2.79 -1.10 6.97
CA ALA A 235 2.96 -0.13 8.03
C ALA A 235 1.92 -0.41 9.14
N GLY A 236 2.30 -0.24 10.39
CA GLY A 236 1.35 -0.12 11.48
C GLY A 236 0.49 1.13 11.24
N VAL A 237 -0.82 1.01 11.49
CA VAL A 237 -1.75 2.14 11.38
C VAL A 237 -2.05 2.62 12.79
N VAL A 238 -1.56 3.80 13.11
CA VAL A 238 -1.87 4.50 14.37
C VAL A 238 -2.98 5.51 14.09
N VAL A 239 -3.97 5.56 14.93
CA VAL A 239 -5.07 6.52 14.86
C VAL A 239 -4.90 7.56 15.94
N TRP A 240 -4.98 8.82 15.56
CA TRP A 240 -4.99 9.96 16.50
C TRP A 240 -6.34 10.66 16.44
N GLY A 241 -6.87 10.98 17.60
CA GLY A 241 -8.14 11.68 17.70
C GLY A 241 -8.49 12.06 19.11
N ASP A 242 -9.60 12.77 19.28
CA ASP A 242 -10.17 13.14 20.57
C ASP A 242 -11.49 12.42 20.82
N GLY A 243 -11.91 11.51 19.95
CA GLY A 243 -13.21 10.90 20.02
C GLY A 243 -13.29 9.48 19.43
N VAL A 244 -14.50 8.99 19.42
CA VAL A 244 -14.88 7.71 18.84
C VAL A 244 -15.29 7.95 17.40
N TRP A 245 -15.06 6.97 16.52
CA TRP A 245 -15.51 6.99 15.13
C TRP A 245 -16.98 7.43 15.00
N GLY A 246 -17.26 8.33 14.07
CA GLY A 246 -18.60 8.88 13.84
C GLY A 246 -19.03 9.91 14.88
N SER A 247 -18.19 10.28 15.83
CA SER A 247 -18.43 11.43 16.69
C SER A 247 -18.12 12.72 15.94
N ALA A 248 -18.83 13.82 16.29
CA ALA A 248 -18.59 15.14 15.67
C ALA A 248 -17.21 15.75 16.00
N THR A 249 -16.35 15.00 16.64
CA THR A 249 -15.05 15.43 17.17
C THR A 249 -13.88 15.22 16.24
N GLY A 250 -14.07 14.43 15.15
CA GLY A 250 -13.07 14.22 14.09
C GLY A 250 -11.91 13.34 14.54
N ILE A 251 -11.66 12.28 13.79
CA ILE A 251 -10.53 11.38 13.97
C ILE A 251 -9.63 11.50 12.73
N GLN A 252 -8.32 11.52 12.91
CA GLN A 252 -7.33 11.58 11.86
C GLN A 252 -6.34 10.43 11.91
#